data_b333750aaf69f7060441ac88a90d32ab
#
_entry.id   b333750aaf69f7060441ac88a90d32ab
#
_cell.length_a   1.000
_cell.length_b   1.000
_cell.length_c   1.000
_cell.angle_alpha   90.00
_cell.angle_beta   90.00
_cell.angle_gamma   90.00
#
_symmetry.space_group_name_H-M   'P 1'
#
loop_
_entity.id
_entity.type
_entity.pdbx_description
1 polymer ?
#
loop_
_entity_poly.entity_id
_entity_poly.type
_entity_poly.pdbx_seq_one_letter_code
_entity_poly.pdbx_strand_id
1 'polypeptide(L)'
;MATLLYLTDLYYQAKGRNYYTEDLYVTSRLKDHFDLLIGHPRQVLSNLDCADLIVFRNTGPVMWYKDYFNRFVATALEKGVRTFNSLDGKADMKGKDYLLQLTAEGYAVIPTVERVEDLAQLGMTEQYVVKLKDGADSIGMRIVSREELLQAPPVDQLIQPLLHFQYEVSFYYLNRRFQYALNAPHKEQRWALQEYQPTAQDLAFADRFLAWNNMARGIVRVDACRLPDGSLRLVELEDLNPFLSLEVLSEGKREQFIQRFIEALQEATVS
;
A
#
# COMPACT_ATOMS: atom_id res chain seq x y z
N MET A 1 8.81 29.26 2.99
CA MET A 1 8.02 28.03 3.21
C MET A 1 8.99 26.86 3.23
N ALA A 2 8.63 25.72 3.83
CA ALA A 2 9.46 24.52 3.70
C ALA A 2 9.42 24.01 2.26
N THR A 3 10.55 23.49 1.78
CA THR A 3 10.66 22.91 0.44
C THR A 3 10.29 21.42 0.48
N LEU A 4 9.36 21.03 -0.37
CA LEU A 4 8.85 19.67 -0.45
C LEU A 4 9.17 19.08 -1.81
N LEU A 5 9.88 17.93 -1.84
CA LEU A 5 10.10 17.15 -3.06
C LEU A 5 9.04 16.06 -3.14
N TYR A 6 8.09 16.24 -4.04
CA TYR A 6 7.01 15.29 -4.30
C TYR A 6 7.41 14.34 -5.43
N LEU A 7 7.59 13.06 -5.12
CA LEU A 7 8.00 12.03 -6.07
C LEU A 7 6.79 11.31 -6.65
N THR A 8 6.68 11.34 -7.96
CA THR A 8 5.64 10.68 -8.74
C THR A 8 6.16 10.24 -10.10
N ASP A 9 5.58 9.20 -10.69
CA ASP A 9 5.79 8.83 -12.08
C ASP A 9 4.58 9.28 -12.93
N LEU A 10 4.69 10.44 -13.56
CA LEU A 10 3.63 11.01 -14.39
C LEU A 10 3.33 10.18 -15.66
N TYR A 11 4.17 9.21 -15.97
CA TYR A 11 3.97 8.30 -17.10
C TYR A 11 3.36 6.96 -16.70
N TYR A 12 3.27 6.70 -15.40
CA TYR A 12 2.75 5.43 -14.90
C TYR A 12 1.24 5.32 -15.10
N GLN A 13 0.86 4.29 -15.84
CA GLN A 13 -0.54 3.91 -16.09
C GLN A 13 -0.71 2.41 -15.83
N ALA A 14 -1.75 2.03 -15.15
CA ALA A 14 -2.11 0.64 -14.94
C ALA A 14 -3.62 0.46 -14.95
N LYS A 15 -4.08 -0.66 -15.50
CA LYS A 15 -5.48 -1.07 -15.49
C LYS A 15 -6.46 -0.01 -16.00
N GLY A 16 -6.05 0.75 -17.01
CA GLY A 16 -6.84 1.82 -17.62
C GLY A 16 -6.95 3.11 -16.80
N ARG A 17 -6.14 3.25 -15.74
CA ARG A 17 -6.08 4.45 -14.89
C ARG A 17 -4.79 5.22 -15.08
N ASN A 18 -4.92 6.54 -15.05
CA ASN A 18 -3.81 7.48 -14.99
C ASN A 18 -3.58 7.85 -13.52
N TYR A 19 -2.62 7.21 -12.86
CA TYR A 19 -2.35 7.45 -11.43
C TYR A 19 -1.93 8.89 -11.14
N TYR A 20 -1.26 9.54 -12.09
CA TYR A 20 -0.86 10.94 -11.96
C TYR A 20 -2.01 11.94 -11.81
N THR A 21 -3.24 11.59 -12.20
CA THR A 21 -4.41 12.49 -12.04
C THR A 21 -4.63 12.83 -10.56
N GLU A 22 -4.45 11.87 -9.67
CA GLU A 22 -4.51 12.09 -8.24
C GLU A 22 -3.36 13.00 -7.76
N ASP A 23 -2.13 12.78 -8.26
CA ASP A 23 -0.98 13.60 -7.90
C ASP A 23 -1.11 15.04 -8.37
N LEU A 24 -1.68 15.26 -9.56
CA LEU A 24 -1.98 16.61 -10.04
C LEU A 24 -2.98 17.33 -9.13
N TYR A 25 -4.02 16.62 -8.66
CA TYR A 25 -4.96 17.17 -7.69
C TYR A 25 -4.26 17.49 -6.36
N VAL A 26 -3.53 16.54 -5.79
CA VAL A 26 -2.82 16.72 -4.51
C VAL A 26 -1.82 17.87 -4.59
N THR A 27 -0.95 17.89 -5.60
CA THR A 27 0.07 18.93 -5.77
C THR A 27 -0.53 20.31 -6.01
N SER A 28 -1.69 20.40 -6.69
CA SER A 28 -2.42 21.67 -6.85
C SER A 28 -2.85 22.30 -5.52
N ARG A 29 -3.01 21.48 -4.46
CA ARG A 29 -3.34 21.93 -3.10
C ARG A 29 -2.10 22.21 -2.26
N LEU A 30 -1.04 21.43 -2.43
CA LEU A 30 0.20 21.58 -1.66
C LEU A 30 0.99 22.83 -2.03
N LYS A 31 0.92 23.29 -3.29
CA LYS A 31 1.71 24.44 -3.80
C LYS A 31 1.47 25.76 -3.06
N ASP A 32 0.34 25.92 -2.39
CA ASP A 32 0.01 27.12 -1.62
C ASP A 32 0.55 27.08 -0.17
N HIS A 33 1.11 25.92 0.24
CA HIS A 33 1.61 25.66 1.60
C HIS A 33 3.11 25.35 1.65
N PHE A 34 3.72 24.99 0.51
CA PHE A 34 5.11 24.56 0.41
C PHE A 34 5.75 25.13 -0.85
N ASP A 35 7.09 25.33 -0.80
CA ASP A 35 7.89 25.46 -2.02
C ASP A 35 7.99 24.08 -2.66
N LEU A 36 7.12 23.82 -3.66
CA LEU A 36 6.88 22.49 -4.18
C LEU A 36 7.77 22.16 -5.38
N LEU A 37 8.57 21.10 -5.24
CA LEU A 37 9.33 20.46 -6.32
C LEU A 37 8.64 19.14 -6.68
N ILE A 38 8.45 18.86 -7.97
CA ILE A 38 7.93 17.57 -8.46
C ILE A 38 9.08 16.85 -9.15
N GLY A 39 9.35 15.60 -8.72
CA GLY A 39 10.43 14.79 -9.23
C GLY A 39 10.02 13.35 -9.54
N HIS A 40 10.81 12.71 -10.41
CA HIS A 40 10.65 11.30 -10.72
C HIS A 40 11.39 10.43 -9.68
N PRO A 41 10.84 9.26 -9.23
CA PRO A 41 11.46 8.43 -8.20
C PRO A 41 12.88 7.97 -8.55
N ARG A 42 13.21 7.75 -9.83
CA ARG A 42 14.56 7.39 -10.29
C ARG A 42 15.55 8.57 -10.34
N GLN A 43 15.16 9.74 -9.89
CA GLN A 43 16.02 10.93 -9.83
C GLN A 43 16.23 11.42 -8.39
N VAL A 44 15.63 10.75 -7.40
CA VAL A 44 15.65 11.20 -6.01
C VAL A 44 17.05 11.28 -5.43
N LEU A 45 17.94 10.35 -5.75
CA LEU A 45 19.32 10.34 -5.23
C LEU A 45 20.12 11.61 -5.57
N SER A 46 19.85 12.20 -6.73
CA SER A 46 20.49 13.46 -7.15
C SER A 46 19.84 14.71 -6.53
N ASN A 47 18.69 14.55 -5.86
CA ASN A 47 17.87 15.65 -5.34
C ASN A 47 17.63 15.54 -3.82
N LEU A 48 18.37 14.66 -3.11
CA LEU A 48 18.16 14.45 -1.67
C LEU A 48 18.32 15.71 -0.84
N ASP A 49 19.27 16.57 -1.22
CA ASP A 49 19.61 17.78 -0.49
C ASP A 49 18.80 19.02 -0.97
N CYS A 50 17.82 18.82 -1.88
CA CYS A 50 17.03 19.91 -2.47
C CYS A 50 15.76 20.26 -1.68
N ALA A 51 15.40 19.47 -0.68
CA ALA A 51 14.14 19.64 0.04
C ALA A 51 14.25 19.32 1.54
N ASP A 52 13.40 19.97 2.33
CA ASP A 52 13.26 19.69 3.75
C ASP A 52 12.51 18.38 4.03
N LEU A 53 11.65 17.96 3.10
CA LEU A 53 10.85 16.73 3.18
C LEU A 53 10.65 16.10 1.79
N ILE A 54 10.84 14.79 1.69
CA ILE A 54 10.58 14.03 0.47
C ILE A 54 9.29 13.23 0.66
N VAL A 55 8.33 13.42 -0.25
CA VAL A 55 7.04 12.69 -0.26
C VAL A 55 7.03 11.68 -1.40
N PHE A 56 6.84 10.41 -1.06
CA PHE A 56 6.81 9.31 -2.01
C PHE A 56 5.34 8.95 -2.31
N ARG A 57 4.88 9.20 -3.56
CA ARG A 57 3.50 8.97 -3.94
C ARG A 57 3.42 8.01 -5.14
N ASN A 58 2.61 8.24 -6.14
CA ASN A 58 2.34 7.31 -7.23
C ASN A 58 3.57 7.10 -8.15
N THR A 59 4.55 6.36 -7.63
CA THR A 59 5.87 6.16 -8.24
C THR A 59 5.96 4.90 -9.10
N GLY A 60 4.85 4.22 -9.32
CA GLY A 60 4.81 2.91 -9.99
C GLY A 60 5.39 1.78 -9.12
N PRO A 61 5.37 0.55 -9.62
CA PRO A 61 5.90 -0.62 -8.91
C PRO A 61 7.40 -0.51 -8.65
N VAL A 62 7.79 -0.55 -7.38
CA VAL A 62 9.21 -0.49 -6.97
C VAL A 62 10.03 -1.63 -7.55
N MET A 63 9.43 -2.79 -7.84
CA MET A 63 10.10 -3.92 -8.47
C MET A 63 10.83 -3.55 -9.78
N TRP A 64 10.36 -2.52 -10.50
CA TRP A 64 10.98 -2.07 -11.76
C TRP A 64 12.27 -1.24 -11.56
N TYR A 65 12.54 -0.79 -10.31
CA TYR A 65 13.72 0.00 -9.95
C TYR A 65 14.20 -0.31 -8.53
N LYS A 66 14.05 -1.56 -8.10
CA LYS A 66 14.31 -2.02 -6.72
C LYS A 66 15.71 -1.66 -6.22
N ASP A 67 16.76 -1.89 -7.01
CA ASP A 67 18.13 -1.56 -6.60
C ASP A 67 18.32 -0.05 -6.39
N TYR A 68 17.70 0.76 -7.25
CA TYR A 68 17.72 2.20 -7.08
C TYR A 68 16.97 2.65 -5.83
N PHE A 69 15.79 2.06 -5.59
CA PHE A 69 15.00 2.32 -4.39
C PHE A 69 15.76 1.92 -3.12
N ASN A 70 16.37 0.74 -3.09
CA ASN A 70 17.17 0.29 -1.95
C ASN A 70 18.33 1.23 -1.65
N ARG A 71 19.03 1.72 -2.69
CA ARG A 71 20.06 2.74 -2.55
C ARG A 71 19.52 4.06 -2.00
N PHE A 72 18.34 4.48 -2.48
CA PHE A 72 17.66 5.66 -1.94
C PHE A 72 17.38 5.49 -0.44
N VAL A 73 16.76 4.38 -0.04
CA VAL A 73 16.45 4.09 1.37
C VAL A 73 17.73 4.13 2.23
N ALA A 74 18.78 3.43 1.82
CA ALA A 74 20.05 3.39 2.55
C ALA A 74 20.66 4.80 2.69
N THR A 75 20.71 5.57 1.59
CA THR A 75 21.29 6.92 1.60
C THR A 75 20.44 7.90 2.41
N ALA A 76 19.11 7.80 2.32
CA ALA A 76 18.22 8.66 3.08
C ALA A 76 18.34 8.43 4.60
N LEU A 77 18.46 7.15 5.03
CA LEU A 77 18.67 6.79 6.43
C LEU A 77 20.05 7.26 6.93
N GLU A 78 21.11 7.05 6.13
CA GLU A 78 22.47 7.47 6.47
C GLU A 78 22.58 8.99 6.64
N LYS A 79 21.94 9.75 5.75
CA LYS A 79 21.95 11.22 5.77
C LYS A 79 20.90 11.84 6.70
N GLY A 80 20.02 11.05 7.31
CA GLY A 80 18.92 11.56 8.12
C GLY A 80 17.88 12.37 7.31
N VAL A 81 17.68 12.01 6.02
CA VAL A 81 16.72 12.71 5.14
C VAL A 81 15.30 12.41 5.62
N ARG A 82 14.50 13.46 5.80
CA ARG A 82 13.10 13.32 6.19
C ARG A 82 12.26 12.86 5.00
N THR A 83 11.45 11.82 5.21
CA THR A 83 10.54 11.28 4.20
C THR A 83 9.12 11.16 4.74
N PHE A 84 8.15 11.26 3.85
CA PHE A 84 6.75 10.91 4.08
C PHE A 84 6.30 10.02 2.91
N ASN A 85 6.04 8.73 3.11
CA ASN A 85 6.04 7.93 4.34
C ASN A 85 7.46 7.81 4.93
N SER A 86 7.55 7.60 6.25
CA SER A 86 8.81 7.24 6.89
C SER A 86 9.28 5.86 6.42
N LEU A 87 10.61 5.67 6.34
CA LEU A 87 11.19 4.44 5.77
C LEU A 87 11.32 3.28 6.77
N ASP A 88 10.60 3.33 7.89
CA ASP A 88 10.58 2.34 8.97
C ASP A 88 9.39 1.38 8.92
N GLY A 89 8.54 1.46 7.90
CA GLY A 89 7.45 0.53 7.65
C GLY A 89 7.93 -0.92 7.49
N LYS A 90 7.05 -1.88 7.78
CA LYS A 90 7.37 -3.31 7.78
C LYS A 90 6.62 -4.10 6.71
N ALA A 91 5.69 -3.46 6.00
CA ALA A 91 4.84 -4.11 5.02
C ALA A 91 5.37 -4.00 3.58
N ASP A 92 4.56 -3.59 2.62
CA ASP A 92 4.90 -3.62 1.20
C ASP A 92 6.12 -2.77 0.83
N MET A 93 6.47 -1.79 1.65
CA MET A 93 7.72 -1.03 1.54
C MET A 93 8.97 -1.94 1.48
N LYS A 94 8.92 -3.09 2.15
CA LYS A 94 9.98 -4.11 2.19
C LYS A 94 9.68 -5.33 1.32
N GLY A 95 8.54 -5.36 0.65
CA GLY A 95 8.03 -6.52 -0.07
C GLY A 95 7.04 -7.34 0.76
N LYS A 96 6.44 -8.35 0.15
CA LYS A 96 5.28 -9.07 0.71
C LYS A 96 5.63 -10.20 1.69
N ASP A 97 6.89 -10.38 2.06
CA ASP A 97 7.31 -11.41 3.03
C ASP A 97 6.65 -11.23 4.41
N TYR A 98 6.20 -10.02 4.73
CA TYR A 98 5.43 -9.76 5.95
C TYR A 98 4.16 -10.62 6.06
N LEU A 99 3.58 -11.07 4.94
CA LEU A 99 2.41 -11.95 4.96
C LEU A 99 2.74 -13.35 5.54
N LEU A 100 3.97 -13.84 5.32
CA LEU A 100 4.46 -15.07 5.95
C LEU A 100 4.58 -14.89 7.47
N GLN A 101 5.16 -13.77 7.89
CA GLN A 101 5.29 -13.45 9.32
C GLN A 101 3.92 -13.33 9.99
N LEU A 102 3.00 -12.55 9.43
CA LEU A 102 1.64 -12.38 9.98
C LEU A 102 0.85 -13.69 10.01
N THR A 103 1.07 -14.59 9.02
CA THR A 103 0.48 -15.93 9.02
C THR A 103 1.02 -16.75 10.18
N ALA A 104 2.34 -16.80 10.37
CA ALA A 104 2.99 -17.54 11.45
C ALA A 104 2.60 -17.01 12.85
N GLU A 105 2.39 -15.71 12.98
CA GLU A 105 1.96 -15.05 14.21
C GLU A 105 0.44 -15.17 14.47
N GLY A 106 -0.33 -15.81 13.57
CA GLY A 106 -1.77 -16.05 13.73
C GLY A 106 -2.65 -14.81 13.56
N TYR A 107 -2.17 -13.78 12.83
CA TYR A 107 -3.00 -12.64 12.46
C TYR A 107 -4.12 -13.05 11.50
N ALA A 108 -5.18 -12.25 11.46
CA ALA A 108 -6.31 -12.45 10.54
C ALA A 108 -5.96 -12.05 9.10
N VAL A 109 -4.97 -12.70 8.50
CA VAL A 109 -4.55 -12.52 7.10
C VAL A 109 -5.06 -13.67 6.23
N ILE A 110 -5.02 -13.52 4.91
CA ILE A 110 -5.10 -14.67 4.02
C ILE A 110 -3.86 -15.52 4.28
N PRO A 111 -3.98 -16.78 4.73
CA PRO A 111 -2.84 -17.61 5.07
C PRO A 111 -1.85 -17.69 3.90
N THR A 112 -0.57 -17.52 4.17
CA THR A 112 0.47 -17.39 3.16
C THR A 112 1.63 -18.32 3.48
N VAL A 113 2.09 -19.08 2.47
CA VAL A 113 3.30 -19.88 2.53
C VAL A 113 4.18 -19.59 1.32
N GLU A 114 5.45 -20.00 1.38
CA GLU A 114 6.40 -19.83 0.28
C GLU A 114 6.69 -21.15 -0.44
N ARG A 115 6.52 -22.28 0.25
CA ARG A 115 6.94 -23.58 -0.24
C ARG A 115 5.75 -24.52 -0.39
N VAL A 116 5.81 -25.40 -1.38
CA VAL A 116 4.74 -26.39 -1.64
C VAL A 116 4.63 -27.44 -0.52
N GLU A 117 5.70 -27.68 0.22
CA GLU A 117 5.70 -28.57 1.39
C GLU A 117 4.82 -28.06 2.52
N ASP A 118 4.61 -26.74 2.56
CA ASP A 118 3.84 -26.05 3.59
C ASP A 118 2.35 -25.87 3.24
N LEU A 119 1.90 -26.35 2.09
CA LEU A 119 0.50 -26.20 1.64
C LEU A 119 -0.54 -26.73 2.65
N ALA A 120 -0.17 -27.69 3.50
CA ALA A 120 -1.05 -28.18 4.55
C ALA A 120 -1.47 -27.08 5.55
N GLN A 121 -0.66 -26.05 5.73
CA GLN A 121 -0.95 -24.90 6.62
C GLN A 121 -2.05 -23.98 6.05
N LEU A 122 -2.33 -24.04 4.75
CA LEU A 122 -3.34 -23.22 4.08
C LEU A 122 -4.77 -23.79 4.19
N GLY A 123 -4.90 -24.98 4.76
CA GLY A 123 -6.17 -25.71 4.78
C GLY A 123 -6.49 -26.40 3.45
N MET A 124 -7.71 -26.92 3.34
CA MET A 124 -8.17 -27.59 2.12
C MET A 124 -8.69 -26.54 1.13
N THR A 125 -8.09 -26.49 -0.06
CA THR A 125 -8.54 -25.68 -1.19
C THR A 125 -8.20 -26.39 -2.50
N GLU A 126 -9.00 -26.17 -3.53
CA GLU A 126 -8.75 -26.70 -4.87
C GLU A 126 -7.80 -25.85 -5.69
N GLN A 127 -7.80 -24.55 -5.42
CA GLN A 127 -7.02 -23.55 -6.17
C GLN A 127 -6.24 -22.64 -5.24
N TYR A 128 -5.14 -22.17 -5.77
CA TYR A 128 -4.21 -21.27 -5.07
C TYR A 128 -3.91 -20.04 -5.90
N VAL A 129 -3.65 -18.94 -5.22
CA VAL A 129 -3.13 -17.70 -5.81
C VAL A 129 -1.63 -17.67 -5.58
N VAL A 130 -0.85 -17.53 -6.65
CA VAL A 130 0.60 -17.33 -6.59
C VAL A 130 0.91 -15.88 -6.90
N LYS A 131 1.70 -15.23 -6.05
CA LYS A 131 2.06 -13.81 -6.14
C LYS A 131 3.57 -13.62 -6.12
N LEU A 132 4.08 -12.62 -6.85
CA LEU A 132 5.46 -12.15 -6.67
C LEU A 132 5.62 -11.47 -5.30
N LYS A 133 6.74 -11.67 -4.63
CA LYS A 133 7.07 -11.03 -3.35
C LYS A 133 7.14 -9.51 -3.45
N ASP A 134 7.65 -8.99 -4.56
CA ASP A 134 7.77 -7.55 -4.83
C ASP A 134 6.70 -7.05 -5.82
N GLY A 135 5.70 -7.88 -6.15
CA GLY A 135 4.68 -7.55 -7.14
C GLY A 135 3.71 -6.46 -6.64
N ALA A 136 3.31 -5.57 -7.54
CA ALA A 136 2.25 -4.60 -7.35
C ALA A 136 1.21 -4.76 -8.47
N ASP A 137 0.03 -4.16 -8.34
CA ASP A 137 -1.03 -4.13 -9.36
C ASP A 137 -1.43 -5.49 -9.93
N SER A 138 -1.29 -6.57 -9.14
CA SER A 138 -1.52 -7.95 -9.55
C SER A 138 -0.58 -8.43 -10.69
N ILE A 139 0.54 -7.74 -10.91
CA ILE A 139 1.55 -8.17 -11.89
C ILE A 139 2.11 -9.54 -11.48
N GLY A 140 2.12 -10.50 -12.42
CA GLY A 140 2.63 -11.84 -12.19
C GLY A 140 1.75 -12.73 -11.28
N MET A 141 0.57 -12.26 -10.88
CA MET A 141 -0.39 -13.07 -10.11
C MET A 141 -1.01 -14.14 -11.00
N ARG A 142 -1.05 -15.38 -10.50
CA ARG A 142 -1.65 -16.55 -11.19
C ARG A 142 -2.58 -17.30 -10.24
N ILE A 143 -3.64 -17.87 -10.80
CA ILE A 143 -4.48 -18.87 -10.11
C ILE A 143 -4.10 -20.23 -10.69
N VAL A 144 -3.77 -21.18 -9.83
CA VAL A 144 -3.27 -22.50 -10.18
C VAL A 144 -3.91 -23.57 -9.30
N SER A 145 -3.99 -24.79 -9.83
CA SER A 145 -4.41 -25.97 -9.08
C SER A 145 -3.28 -26.50 -8.18
N ARG A 146 -3.62 -27.38 -7.25
CA ARG A 146 -2.62 -28.08 -6.43
C ARG A 146 -1.65 -28.91 -7.29
N GLU A 147 -2.17 -29.54 -8.33
CA GLU A 147 -1.36 -30.35 -9.23
C GLU A 147 -0.31 -29.51 -9.98
N GLU A 148 -0.72 -28.37 -10.54
CA GLU A 148 0.18 -27.42 -11.19
C GLU A 148 1.28 -26.90 -10.24
N LEU A 149 0.95 -26.60 -8.97
CA LEU A 149 1.94 -26.22 -7.98
C LEU A 149 2.98 -27.31 -7.71
N LEU A 150 2.55 -28.57 -7.64
CA LEU A 150 3.46 -29.68 -7.36
C LEU A 150 4.34 -30.04 -8.58
N GLN A 151 3.82 -29.86 -9.80
CA GLN A 151 4.56 -30.08 -11.04
C GLN A 151 5.59 -28.97 -11.32
N ALA A 152 5.23 -27.73 -10.99
CA ALA A 152 6.08 -26.55 -11.22
C ALA A 152 6.06 -25.63 -9.96
N PRO A 153 6.79 -26.00 -8.90
CA PRO A 153 6.86 -25.18 -7.69
C PRO A 153 7.32 -23.77 -7.98
N PRO A 154 6.63 -22.74 -7.47
CA PRO A 154 7.03 -21.37 -7.65
C PRO A 154 8.32 -21.08 -6.87
N VAL A 155 9.20 -20.25 -7.47
CA VAL A 155 10.45 -19.78 -6.84
C VAL A 155 10.31 -18.30 -6.56
N ASP A 156 10.70 -17.87 -5.36
CA ASP A 156 10.59 -16.47 -4.89
C ASP A 156 9.18 -15.89 -5.02
N GLN A 157 8.17 -16.71 -4.78
CA GLN A 157 6.76 -16.33 -4.86
C GLN A 157 6.02 -16.78 -3.60
N LEU A 158 4.91 -16.14 -3.32
CA LEU A 158 4.01 -16.46 -2.23
C LEU A 158 2.83 -17.27 -2.75
N ILE A 159 2.37 -18.22 -1.95
CA ILE A 159 1.22 -19.08 -2.23
C ILE A 159 0.14 -18.81 -1.19
N GLN A 160 -1.07 -18.54 -1.63
CA GLN A 160 -2.26 -18.33 -0.80
C GLN A 160 -3.40 -19.21 -1.28
N PRO A 161 -4.35 -19.61 -0.42
CA PRO A 161 -5.58 -20.27 -0.90
C PRO A 161 -6.41 -19.27 -1.71
N LEU A 162 -7.07 -19.73 -2.77
CA LEU A 162 -8.09 -18.94 -3.45
C LEU A 162 -9.33 -18.88 -2.55
N LEU A 163 -9.57 -17.72 -1.93
CA LEU A 163 -10.71 -17.53 -1.04
C LEU A 163 -11.96 -17.05 -1.80
N HIS A 164 -13.11 -17.56 -1.38
CA HIS A 164 -14.39 -16.97 -1.74
C HIS A 164 -14.74 -15.88 -0.74
N PHE A 165 -14.88 -14.65 -1.21
CA PHE A 165 -15.25 -13.49 -0.38
C PHE A 165 -16.42 -12.73 -1.00
N GLN A 166 -17.08 -11.89 -0.20
CA GLN A 166 -18.23 -11.08 -0.62
C GLN A 166 -17.78 -9.84 -1.38
N TYR A 167 -16.85 -9.06 -0.77
CA TYR A 167 -16.30 -7.82 -1.33
C TYR A 167 -14.93 -7.51 -0.72
N GLU A 168 -14.18 -6.63 -1.37
CA GLU A 168 -12.96 -6.05 -0.83
C GLU A 168 -13.25 -4.68 -0.20
N VAL A 169 -12.51 -4.35 0.85
CA VAL A 169 -12.58 -3.07 1.55
C VAL A 169 -11.17 -2.57 1.88
N SER A 170 -10.95 -1.27 1.69
CA SER A 170 -9.70 -0.58 1.98
C SER A 170 -9.91 0.49 3.04
N PHE A 171 -9.09 0.46 4.09
CA PHE A 171 -9.10 1.43 5.18
C PHE A 171 -7.88 2.33 5.05
N TYR A 172 -8.08 3.64 4.98
CA TYR A 172 -7.03 4.63 4.80
C TYR A 172 -6.71 5.35 6.09
N TYR A 173 -5.44 5.40 6.42
CA TYR A 173 -4.92 6.02 7.62
C TYR A 173 -3.82 7.03 7.29
N LEU A 174 -3.80 8.13 8.03
CA LEU A 174 -2.76 9.15 8.00
C LEU A 174 -2.21 9.31 9.41
N ASN A 175 -0.91 9.10 9.59
CA ASN A 175 -0.26 9.12 10.91
C ASN A 175 -1.04 8.29 11.94
N ARG A 176 -1.45 7.06 11.56
CA ARG A 176 -2.23 6.10 12.36
C ARG A 176 -3.65 6.57 12.73
N ARG A 177 -4.13 7.67 12.17
CA ARG A 177 -5.51 8.15 12.37
C ARG A 177 -6.36 7.76 11.17
N PHE A 178 -7.48 7.09 11.42
CA PHE A 178 -8.44 6.73 10.38
C PHE A 178 -8.94 7.98 9.64
N GLN A 179 -9.02 7.88 8.32
CA GLN A 179 -9.48 8.95 7.45
C GLN A 179 -10.80 8.60 6.77
N TYR A 180 -10.80 7.54 6.01
CA TYR A 180 -11.97 7.04 5.27
C TYR A 180 -11.75 5.56 4.91
N ALA A 181 -12.83 4.93 4.45
CA ALA A 181 -12.76 3.60 3.85
C ALA A 181 -13.55 3.56 2.54
N LEU A 182 -13.08 2.73 1.63
CA LEU A 182 -13.70 2.46 0.33
C LEU A 182 -13.92 0.96 0.20
N ASN A 183 -14.98 0.55 -0.48
CA ASN A 183 -15.16 -0.85 -0.83
C ASN A 183 -15.48 -1.04 -2.31
N ALA A 184 -15.15 -2.21 -2.84
CA ALA A 184 -15.58 -2.70 -4.15
C ALA A 184 -16.73 -3.68 -3.93
N PRO A 185 -18.01 -3.26 -4.04
CA PRO A 185 -19.16 -4.11 -3.69
C PRO A 185 -19.31 -5.31 -4.63
N HIS A 186 -18.74 -5.23 -5.83
CA HIS A 186 -18.78 -6.29 -6.84
C HIS A 186 -17.37 -6.77 -7.15
N LYS A 187 -17.05 -8.02 -6.81
CA LYS A 187 -15.71 -8.60 -7.01
C LYS A 187 -15.25 -8.62 -8.47
N GLU A 188 -16.19 -8.67 -9.42
CA GLU A 188 -15.93 -8.59 -10.85
C GLU A 188 -15.55 -7.18 -11.31
N GLN A 189 -15.88 -6.16 -10.50
CA GLN A 189 -15.61 -4.74 -10.76
C GLN A 189 -14.81 -4.13 -9.62
N ARG A 190 -13.65 -4.70 -9.32
CA ARG A 190 -12.77 -4.32 -8.19
C ARG A 190 -12.38 -2.84 -8.17
N TRP A 191 -12.55 -2.13 -9.29
CA TRP A 191 -12.25 -0.71 -9.44
C TRP A 191 -13.48 0.20 -9.32
N ALA A 192 -14.68 -0.36 -9.27
CA ALA A 192 -15.90 0.39 -9.01
C ALA A 192 -16.05 0.63 -7.49
N LEU A 193 -15.17 1.48 -6.97
CA LEU A 193 -15.11 1.80 -5.54
C LEU A 193 -16.24 2.74 -5.15
N GLN A 194 -16.70 2.61 -3.91
CA GLN A 194 -17.62 3.53 -3.25
C GLN A 194 -17.21 3.77 -1.81
N GLU A 195 -17.66 4.87 -1.23
CA GLU A 195 -17.45 5.15 0.19
C GLU A 195 -18.05 4.03 1.05
N TYR A 196 -17.26 3.56 2.02
CA TYR A 196 -17.67 2.56 2.98
C TYR A 196 -17.71 3.13 4.39
N GLN A 197 -18.79 2.86 5.12
CA GLN A 197 -18.90 3.23 6.53
C GLN A 197 -18.47 2.04 7.39
N PRO A 198 -17.25 2.04 7.97
CA PRO A 198 -16.76 0.92 8.76
C PRO A 198 -17.49 0.82 10.10
N THR A 199 -17.68 -0.39 10.58
CA THR A 199 -18.09 -0.67 11.96
C THR A 199 -16.91 -0.51 12.92
N ALA A 200 -17.18 -0.43 14.22
CA ALA A 200 -16.13 -0.45 15.24
C ALA A 200 -15.25 -1.72 15.16
N GLN A 201 -15.84 -2.86 14.79
CA GLN A 201 -15.13 -4.11 14.61
C GLN A 201 -14.19 -4.08 13.40
N ASP A 202 -14.61 -3.42 12.31
CA ASP A 202 -13.76 -3.25 11.12
C ASP A 202 -12.53 -2.37 11.43
N LEU A 203 -12.74 -1.29 12.17
CA LEU A 203 -11.64 -0.43 12.60
C LEU A 203 -10.69 -1.16 13.56
N ALA A 204 -11.24 -1.90 14.53
CA ALA A 204 -10.43 -2.71 15.44
C ALA A 204 -9.60 -3.78 14.70
N PHE A 205 -10.13 -4.35 13.60
CA PHE A 205 -9.38 -5.24 12.72
C PHE A 205 -8.19 -4.51 12.07
N ALA A 206 -8.45 -3.36 11.44
CA ALA A 206 -7.41 -2.60 10.73
C ALA A 206 -6.33 -2.06 11.69
N ASP A 207 -6.73 -1.57 12.87
CA ASP A 207 -5.82 -1.02 13.89
C ASP A 207 -4.78 -2.04 14.38
N ARG A 208 -5.09 -3.34 14.36
CA ARG A 208 -4.12 -4.40 14.70
C ARG A 208 -2.93 -4.41 13.74
N PHE A 209 -3.17 -4.18 12.44
CA PHE A 209 -2.11 -4.13 11.43
C PHE A 209 -1.31 -2.83 11.48
N LEU A 210 -1.96 -1.73 11.82
CA LEU A 210 -1.26 -0.47 12.09
C LEU A 210 -0.34 -0.59 13.32
N ALA A 211 -0.80 -1.24 14.38
CA ALA A 211 -0.01 -1.50 15.57
C ALA A 211 1.19 -2.43 15.27
N TRP A 212 0.98 -3.45 14.44
CA TRP A 212 2.05 -4.35 14.02
C TRP A 212 3.08 -3.63 13.13
N ASN A 213 2.64 -2.86 12.13
CA ASN A 213 3.51 -2.10 11.23
C ASN A 213 4.31 -1.03 12.00
N ASN A 214 3.65 -0.32 12.90
CA ASN A 214 4.22 0.68 13.80
C ASN A 214 5.05 1.77 13.09
N MET A 215 4.72 2.09 11.83
CA MET A 215 5.37 3.14 11.07
C MET A 215 5.21 4.49 11.77
N ALA A 216 6.29 5.27 11.85
CA ALA A 216 6.32 6.52 12.61
C ALA A 216 5.39 7.59 12.04
N ARG A 217 5.39 7.78 10.71
CA ARG A 217 4.53 8.73 10.00
C ARG A 217 4.27 8.30 8.57
N GLY A 218 3.12 8.68 8.03
CA GLY A 218 2.79 8.42 6.63
C GLY A 218 1.35 8.00 6.41
N ILE A 219 1.06 7.62 5.19
CA ILE A 219 -0.22 7.07 4.76
C ILE A 219 -0.10 5.55 4.70
N VAL A 220 -1.04 4.86 5.36
CA VAL A 220 -1.15 3.39 5.32
C VAL A 220 -2.53 3.03 4.80
N ARG A 221 -2.60 2.04 3.91
CA ARG A 221 -3.83 1.43 3.45
C ARG A 221 -3.88 -0.03 3.88
N VAL A 222 -4.94 -0.39 4.59
CA VAL A 222 -5.20 -1.76 5.00
C VAL A 222 -6.25 -2.34 4.07
N ASP A 223 -5.86 -3.22 3.16
CA ASP A 223 -6.75 -3.89 2.22
C ASP A 223 -7.20 -5.23 2.79
N ALA A 224 -8.50 -5.43 2.85
CA ALA A 224 -9.11 -6.64 3.39
C ALA A 224 -10.22 -7.18 2.49
N CYS A 225 -10.51 -8.47 2.62
CA CYS A 225 -11.69 -9.08 2.03
C CYS A 225 -12.68 -9.51 3.12
N ARG A 226 -13.98 -9.31 2.87
CA ARG A 226 -15.09 -9.76 3.72
C ARG A 226 -15.48 -11.17 3.37
N LEU A 227 -15.31 -12.10 4.29
CA LEU A 227 -15.72 -13.50 4.11
C LEU A 227 -17.23 -13.67 4.29
N PRO A 228 -17.81 -14.80 3.82
CA PRO A 228 -19.24 -15.10 3.97
C PRO A 228 -19.73 -15.13 5.43
N ASP A 229 -18.87 -15.47 6.38
CA ASP A 229 -19.15 -15.45 7.82
C ASP A 229 -19.13 -14.06 8.46
N GLY A 230 -18.85 -13.03 7.66
CA GLY A 230 -18.76 -11.64 8.10
C GLY A 230 -17.38 -11.25 8.67
N SER A 231 -16.42 -12.17 8.79
CA SER A 231 -15.07 -11.83 9.24
C SER A 231 -14.26 -11.14 8.13
N LEU A 232 -13.21 -10.39 8.52
CA LEU A 232 -12.24 -9.79 7.61
C LEU A 232 -10.95 -10.60 7.59
N ARG A 233 -10.32 -10.68 6.40
CA ARG A 233 -8.95 -11.16 6.22
C ARG A 233 -8.13 -10.10 5.50
N LEU A 234 -6.93 -9.82 6.01
CA LEU A 234 -6.00 -8.93 5.32
C LEU A 234 -5.60 -9.54 3.97
N VAL A 235 -5.69 -8.73 2.93
CA VAL A 235 -5.23 -9.03 1.57
C VAL A 235 -3.83 -8.45 1.35
N GLU A 236 -3.67 -7.16 1.77
CA GLU A 236 -2.43 -6.40 1.62
C GLU A 236 -2.38 -5.26 2.63
N LEU A 237 -1.17 -4.92 3.08
CA LEU A 237 -0.89 -3.75 3.91
C LEU A 237 0.07 -2.85 3.14
N GLU A 238 -0.43 -1.74 2.63
CA GLU A 238 0.35 -0.80 1.83
C GLU A 238 0.85 0.35 2.70
N ASP A 239 2.15 0.42 2.89
CA ASP A 239 2.82 1.42 3.74
C ASP A 239 3.87 2.25 3.00
N LEU A 240 4.01 2.08 1.69
CA LEU A 240 4.94 2.89 0.88
C LEU A 240 4.21 4.03 0.17
N ASN A 241 3.37 3.71 -0.79
CA ASN A 241 2.74 4.69 -1.69
C ASN A 241 1.32 4.27 -2.11
N PRO A 242 0.41 3.98 -1.16
CA PRO A 242 -0.94 3.53 -1.50
C PRO A 242 -1.67 4.55 -2.36
N PHE A 243 -2.32 4.09 -3.43
CA PHE A 243 -3.21 4.93 -4.22
C PHE A 243 -4.44 5.31 -3.38
N LEU A 244 -4.78 6.60 -3.34
CA LEU A 244 -5.76 7.13 -2.40
C LEU A 244 -7.21 7.05 -2.91
N SER A 245 -7.41 6.98 -4.23
CA SER A 245 -8.73 6.99 -4.87
C SER A 245 -9.58 8.20 -4.43
N LEU A 246 -8.96 9.37 -4.33
CA LEU A 246 -9.61 10.59 -3.82
C LEU A 246 -10.80 11.05 -4.67
N GLU A 247 -10.83 10.69 -5.95
CA GLU A 247 -11.92 10.98 -6.88
C GLU A 247 -13.25 10.31 -6.48
N VAL A 248 -13.18 9.23 -5.70
CA VAL A 248 -14.37 8.48 -5.22
C VAL A 248 -15.03 9.16 -4.04
N LEU A 249 -14.26 9.97 -3.28
CA LEU A 249 -14.76 10.64 -2.08
C LEU A 249 -15.69 11.81 -2.44
N SER A 250 -16.68 12.02 -1.59
CA SER A 250 -17.43 13.29 -1.57
C SER A 250 -16.47 14.47 -1.41
N GLU A 251 -16.80 15.63 -1.99
CA GLU A 251 -15.94 16.82 -1.96
C GLU A 251 -15.51 17.17 -0.52
N GLY A 252 -16.43 17.18 0.44
CA GLY A 252 -16.13 17.52 1.82
C GLY A 252 -15.11 16.56 2.48
N LYS A 253 -15.22 15.24 2.24
CA LYS A 253 -14.26 14.26 2.77
C LYS A 253 -12.89 14.38 2.09
N ARG A 254 -12.89 14.61 0.78
CA ARG A 254 -11.67 14.81 0.03
C ARG A 254 -10.90 16.05 0.50
N GLU A 255 -11.58 17.18 0.66
CA GLU A 255 -10.97 18.41 1.20
C GLU A 255 -10.47 18.21 2.66
N GLN A 256 -11.25 17.52 3.49
CA GLN A 256 -10.82 17.22 4.86
C GLN A 256 -9.56 16.36 4.90
N PHE A 257 -9.46 15.35 4.03
CA PHE A 257 -8.25 14.53 3.92
C PHE A 257 -7.05 15.38 3.50
N ILE A 258 -7.21 16.21 2.47
CA ILE A 258 -6.13 17.09 1.98
C ILE A 258 -5.65 18.05 3.07
N GLN A 259 -6.58 18.67 3.81
CA GLN A 259 -6.21 19.57 4.90
C GLN A 259 -5.37 18.84 5.97
N ARG A 260 -5.79 17.66 6.39
CA ARG A 260 -5.04 16.83 7.36
C ARG A 260 -3.70 16.37 6.80
N PHE A 261 -3.62 16.12 5.49
CA PHE A 261 -2.37 15.74 4.84
C PHE A 261 -1.39 16.92 4.82
N ILE A 262 -1.85 18.14 4.52
CA ILE A 262 -1.04 19.35 4.61
C ILE A 262 -0.49 19.53 6.04
N GLU A 263 -1.34 19.44 7.06
CA GLU A 263 -0.94 19.53 8.47
C GLU A 263 0.12 18.48 8.83
N ALA A 264 -0.08 17.22 8.42
CA ALA A 264 0.87 16.13 8.67
C ALA A 264 2.24 16.36 7.98
N LEU A 265 2.23 16.91 6.76
CA LEU A 265 3.47 17.28 6.07
C LEU A 265 4.18 18.44 6.75
N GLN A 266 3.45 19.48 7.21
CA GLN A 266 4.01 20.59 7.96
C GLN A 266 4.66 20.12 9.27
N GLU A 267 3.99 19.24 10.02
CA GLU A 267 4.56 18.62 11.23
C GLU A 267 5.86 17.86 10.89
N ALA A 268 5.88 17.12 9.77
CA ALA A 268 7.03 16.33 9.36
C ALA A 268 8.24 17.18 8.89
N THR A 269 8.06 18.46 8.55
CA THR A 269 9.17 19.35 8.17
C THR A 269 9.91 19.91 9.39
N VAL A 270 9.31 19.89 10.58
CA VAL A 270 9.88 20.47 11.81
C VAL A 270 10.28 19.41 12.85
N SER A 271 9.80 18.18 12.72
CA SER A 271 10.12 17.02 13.61
C SER A 271 11.32 16.20 13.07
#